data_1c88a8ccd65d297d4428689be4170a96
#
_entry.id   1c88a8ccd65d297d4428689be4170a96
#
_cell.length_a   1.000
_cell.length_b   1.000
_cell.length_c   1.000
_cell.angle_alpha   90.00
_cell.angle_beta   90.00
_cell.angle_gamma   90.00
#
_symmetry.space_group_name_H-M   'P 1'
#
loop_
_entity.id
_entity.type
_entity.pdbx_description
1 polymer ?
#
loop_
_entity_poly.entity_id
_entity_poly.type
_entity_poly.pdbx_seq_one_letter_code
_entity_poly.pdbx_strand_id
1 'polypeptide(L)'
;VLGGGVGPALVAGAVGTAGMALAARIVVDRAEQTDEHDRPAAAGTWRDVLAASQVQLVIVALSSVDLLLARRVLDPEAAGVYALGAVAAKAAFWLPQSVGVVLYPRMADPRQSASAVRTALLVLLGVGSLVVLGAAAVGPIVPLVMGADYAPVQFLLWLFAAQGALLAVVQCGLLAAVARGDTRSALAAWTVLVVEAVLVLTLVDTATELVVVAAACAAVASVVVSTSALGRGRVLGSVDDRIRGVGP
;
A
#
# COMPACT_ATOMS: atom_id res chain seq x y z
N VAL A 1 -35.64 -3.96 15.22
CA VAL A 1 -35.72 -5.19 14.41
C VAL A 1 -34.71 -5.12 13.30
N LEU A 2 -33.44 -5.53 13.45
CA LEU A 2 -32.47 -5.86 12.38
C LEU A 2 -31.23 -6.55 13.01
N GLY A 3 -31.46 -7.70 13.69
CA GLY A 3 -30.35 -8.50 14.26
C GLY A 3 -29.90 -9.67 13.38
N GLY A 4 -30.26 -9.70 12.08
CA GLY A 4 -30.06 -10.86 11.23
C GLY A 4 -28.96 -10.82 10.16
N GLY A 5 -28.25 -9.70 9.96
CA GLY A 5 -27.50 -9.50 8.73
C GLY A 5 -25.98 -9.71 8.78
N VAL A 6 -25.32 -9.59 9.91
CA VAL A 6 -23.85 -9.55 9.97
C VAL A 6 -23.23 -10.95 10.03
N GLY A 7 -23.82 -11.86 10.77
CA GLY A 7 -23.31 -13.23 10.92
C GLY A 7 -23.24 -14.01 9.59
N PRO A 8 -24.36 -14.10 8.83
CA PRO A 8 -24.34 -14.78 7.53
C PRO A 8 -23.37 -14.16 6.52
N ALA A 9 -23.22 -12.82 6.49
CA ALA A 9 -22.31 -12.13 5.61
C ALA A 9 -20.83 -12.42 5.97
N LEU A 10 -20.49 -12.47 7.26
CA LEU A 10 -19.15 -12.84 7.71
C LEU A 10 -18.82 -14.30 7.39
N VAL A 11 -19.78 -15.21 7.58
CA VAL A 11 -19.61 -16.62 7.23
C VAL A 11 -19.47 -16.79 5.72
N ALA A 12 -20.29 -16.12 4.90
CA ALA A 12 -20.16 -16.16 3.45
C ALA A 12 -18.82 -15.59 2.97
N GLY A 13 -18.34 -14.50 3.60
CA GLY A 13 -17.02 -13.93 3.33
C GLY A 13 -15.88 -14.89 3.68
N ALA A 14 -15.95 -15.52 4.85
CA ALA A 14 -14.95 -16.50 5.30
C ALA A 14 -14.93 -17.76 4.42
N VAL A 15 -16.08 -18.27 4.01
CA VAL A 15 -16.19 -19.42 3.09
C VAL A 15 -15.69 -19.05 1.71
N GLY A 16 -16.00 -17.85 1.21
CA GLY A 16 -15.51 -17.35 -0.08
C GLY A 16 -13.99 -17.21 -0.11
N THR A 17 -13.39 -16.64 0.94
CA THR A 17 -11.93 -16.50 1.03
C THR A 17 -11.23 -17.84 1.20
N ALA A 18 -11.79 -18.77 1.98
CA ALA A 18 -11.27 -20.13 2.11
C ALA A 18 -11.35 -20.90 0.79
N GLY A 19 -12.46 -20.77 0.06
CA GLY A 19 -12.63 -21.37 -1.27
C GLY A 19 -11.63 -20.82 -2.30
N MET A 20 -11.38 -19.51 -2.28
CA MET A 20 -10.41 -18.86 -3.18
C MET A 20 -8.98 -19.27 -2.83
N ALA A 21 -8.63 -19.39 -1.55
CA ALA A 21 -7.33 -19.87 -1.10
C ALA A 21 -7.10 -21.34 -1.50
N LEU A 22 -8.12 -22.18 -1.40
CA LEU A 22 -8.05 -23.57 -1.83
C LEU A 22 -7.90 -23.69 -3.37
N ALA A 23 -8.66 -22.89 -4.11
CA ALA A 23 -8.54 -22.84 -5.58
C ALA A 23 -7.15 -22.36 -6.03
N ALA A 24 -6.62 -21.30 -5.40
CA ALA A 24 -5.27 -20.81 -5.65
C ALA A 24 -4.22 -21.89 -5.36
N ARG A 25 -4.36 -22.64 -4.26
CA ARG A 25 -3.46 -23.76 -3.93
C ARG A 25 -3.49 -24.87 -4.97
N ILE A 26 -4.69 -25.25 -5.44
CA ILE A 26 -4.84 -26.28 -6.49
C ILE A 26 -4.20 -25.81 -7.80
N VAL A 27 -4.32 -24.53 -8.16
CA VAL A 27 -3.70 -23.96 -9.36
C VAL A 27 -2.18 -23.95 -9.24
N VAL A 28 -1.62 -23.59 -8.08
CA VAL A 28 -0.18 -23.60 -7.81
C VAL A 28 0.36 -25.02 -7.84
N ASP A 29 -0.29 -25.98 -7.14
CA ASP A 29 0.13 -27.39 -7.11
C ASP A 29 0.10 -28.02 -8.54
N ARG A 30 -0.85 -27.59 -9.39
CA ARG A 30 -0.89 -28.04 -10.79
C ARG A 30 0.19 -27.39 -11.65
N ALA A 31 0.49 -26.12 -11.43
CA ALA A 31 1.55 -25.41 -12.15
C ALA A 31 2.93 -25.98 -11.78
N GLU A 32 3.15 -26.33 -10.52
CA GLU A 32 4.39 -26.97 -10.06
C GLU A 32 4.60 -28.36 -10.67
N GLN A 33 3.52 -29.15 -10.85
CA GLN A 33 3.58 -30.46 -11.51
C GLN A 33 3.94 -30.39 -12.99
N THR A 34 3.72 -29.24 -13.65
CA THR A 34 4.00 -29.07 -15.08
C THR A 34 5.44 -28.58 -15.34
N ASP A 35 6.13 -28.00 -14.33
CA ASP A 35 7.42 -27.33 -14.46
C ASP A 35 8.59 -28.07 -13.77
N GLU A 36 8.43 -29.37 -13.47
CA GLU A 36 9.35 -30.18 -12.65
C GLU A 36 10.72 -30.48 -13.30
N HIS A 37 11.05 -29.90 -14.45
CA HIS A 37 12.28 -30.29 -15.15
C HIS A 37 13.45 -29.29 -15.14
N ASP A 38 13.32 -28.05 -14.65
CA ASP A 38 14.46 -27.09 -14.78
C ASP A 38 14.55 -25.94 -13.76
N ARG A 39 13.97 -26.03 -12.57
CA ARG A 39 14.26 -25.04 -11.51
C ARG A 39 14.68 -25.70 -10.22
N PRO A 40 15.90 -25.36 -9.67
CA PRO A 40 16.16 -25.67 -8.27
C PRO A 40 15.08 -24.96 -7.46
N ALA A 41 14.25 -25.73 -6.79
CA ALA A 41 13.25 -25.22 -5.84
C ALA A 41 14.02 -24.42 -4.79
N ALA A 42 14.04 -23.11 -4.95
CA ALA A 42 14.28 -22.20 -3.85
C ALA A 42 13.08 -22.38 -2.93
N ALA A 43 13.16 -23.40 -2.07
CA ALA A 43 12.22 -23.60 -0.98
C ALA A 43 12.24 -22.29 -0.16
N GLY A 44 11.26 -21.42 -0.42
CA GLY A 44 11.08 -20.20 0.33
C GLY A 44 11.00 -20.56 1.80
N THR A 45 12.00 -20.15 2.56
CA THR A 45 12.05 -20.43 3.98
C THR A 45 10.78 -19.82 4.61
N TRP A 46 10.19 -20.48 5.62
CA TRP A 46 9.06 -19.92 6.38
C TRP A 46 9.30 -18.47 6.82
N ARG A 47 10.56 -18.06 6.98
CA ARG A 47 10.99 -16.68 7.24
C ARG A 47 10.66 -15.73 6.08
N ASP A 48 10.78 -16.15 4.84
CA ASP A 48 10.48 -15.33 3.66
C ASP A 48 8.97 -15.13 3.54
N VAL A 49 8.20 -16.17 3.87
CA VAL A 49 6.72 -16.07 3.94
C VAL A 49 6.31 -15.11 5.05
N LEU A 50 6.92 -15.18 6.23
CA LEU A 50 6.64 -14.25 7.32
C LEU A 50 7.05 -12.81 6.98
N ALA A 51 8.20 -12.63 6.34
CA ALA A 51 8.65 -11.30 5.91
C ALA A 51 7.70 -10.67 4.89
N ALA A 52 7.24 -11.44 3.90
CA ALA A 52 6.26 -10.97 2.93
C ALA A 52 4.90 -10.67 3.60
N SER A 53 4.47 -11.50 4.54
CA SER A 53 3.23 -11.29 5.29
C SER A 53 3.27 -10.04 6.16
N GLN A 54 4.39 -9.72 6.80
CA GLN A 54 4.56 -8.49 7.58
C GLN A 54 4.45 -7.24 6.71
N VAL A 55 4.98 -7.26 5.49
CA VAL A 55 4.84 -6.15 4.54
C VAL A 55 3.38 -5.93 4.17
N GLN A 56 2.66 -7.00 3.89
CA GLN A 56 1.23 -6.90 3.58
C GLN A 56 0.42 -6.41 4.79
N LEU A 57 0.74 -6.87 5.99
CA LEU A 57 0.08 -6.43 7.22
C LEU A 57 0.31 -4.94 7.48
N VAL A 58 1.55 -4.44 7.37
CA VAL A 58 1.84 -3.03 7.65
C VAL A 58 1.17 -2.10 6.64
N ILE A 59 1.08 -2.48 5.36
CA ILE A 59 0.42 -1.64 4.36
C ILE A 59 -1.11 -1.60 4.55
N VAL A 60 -1.72 -2.73 4.91
CA VAL A 60 -3.14 -2.78 5.26
C VAL A 60 -3.40 -1.96 6.52
N ALA A 61 -2.54 -2.04 7.53
CA ALA A 61 -2.66 -1.26 8.75
C ALA A 61 -2.54 0.25 8.46
N LEU A 62 -1.49 0.69 7.74
CA LEU A 62 -1.29 2.08 7.34
C LEU A 62 -2.46 2.64 6.51
N SER A 63 -3.08 1.82 5.67
CA SER A 63 -4.22 2.24 4.85
C SER A 63 -5.55 2.26 5.60
N SER A 64 -5.59 1.87 6.86
CA SER A 64 -6.86 1.67 7.59
C SER A 64 -6.84 2.19 9.02
N VAL A 65 -5.66 2.48 9.60
CA VAL A 65 -5.54 2.91 11.00
C VAL A 65 -6.25 4.24 11.23
N ASP A 66 -6.11 5.17 10.33
CA ASP A 66 -6.78 6.48 10.33
C ASP A 66 -8.31 6.33 10.40
N LEU A 67 -8.87 5.45 9.56
CA LEU A 67 -10.32 5.17 9.54
C LEU A 67 -10.80 4.50 10.84
N LEU A 68 -9.98 3.61 11.42
CA LEU A 68 -10.30 2.98 12.70
C LEU A 68 -10.26 3.98 13.84
N LEU A 69 -9.25 4.85 13.86
CA LEU A 69 -9.09 5.88 14.88
C LEU A 69 -10.08 7.03 14.71
N ALA A 70 -10.55 7.33 13.49
CA ALA A 70 -11.58 8.33 13.23
C ALA A 70 -12.80 8.13 14.14
N ARG A 71 -13.24 6.88 14.32
CA ARG A 71 -14.37 6.56 15.21
C ARG A 71 -14.08 6.79 16.69
N ARG A 72 -12.83 6.93 17.07
CA ARG A 72 -12.41 7.14 18.46
C ARG A 72 -12.25 8.61 18.80
N VAL A 73 -11.78 9.41 17.83
CA VAL A 73 -11.41 10.82 18.04
C VAL A 73 -12.44 11.80 17.49
N LEU A 74 -13.26 11.39 16.51
CA LEU A 74 -14.31 12.23 15.91
C LEU A 74 -15.69 11.83 16.45
N ASP A 75 -16.63 12.78 16.38
CA ASP A 75 -18.04 12.46 16.58
C ASP A 75 -18.59 11.59 15.45
N PRO A 76 -19.75 10.91 15.64
CA PRO A 76 -20.28 9.97 14.67
C PRO A 76 -20.55 10.54 13.29
N GLU A 77 -20.93 11.83 13.19
CA GLU A 77 -21.22 12.53 11.94
C GLU A 77 -19.92 12.81 11.17
N ALA A 78 -18.94 13.44 11.83
CA ALA A 78 -17.62 13.70 11.25
C ALA A 78 -16.89 12.41 10.86
N ALA A 79 -17.02 11.34 11.66
CA ALA A 79 -16.45 10.03 11.32
C ALA A 79 -17.11 9.41 10.07
N GLY A 80 -18.42 9.62 9.88
CA GLY A 80 -19.14 9.21 8.66
C GLY A 80 -18.66 9.95 7.42
N VAL A 81 -18.49 11.27 7.53
CA VAL A 81 -17.95 12.15 6.48
C VAL A 81 -16.51 11.74 6.14
N TYR A 82 -15.67 11.50 7.16
CA TYR A 82 -14.31 10.98 6.97
C TYR A 82 -14.26 9.65 6.22
N ALA A 83 -15.18 8.73 6.56
CA ALA A 83 -15.23 7.42 5.92
C ALA A 83 -15.48 7.51 4.41
N LEU A 84 -16.26 8.48 3.94
CA LEU A 84 -16.45 8.72 2.50
C LEU A 84 -15.14 9.16 1.85
N GLY A 85 -14.41 10.08 2.46
CA GLY A 85 -13.07 10.50 1.99
C GLY A 85 -12.08 9.33 1.95
N ALA A 86 -12.10 8.47 2.96
CA ALA A 86 -11.25 7.28 3.02
C ALA A 86 -11.53 6.28 1.89
N VAL A 87 -12.75 6.22 1.33
CA VAL A 87 -13.05 5.44 0.11
C VAL A 87 -12.25 5.99 -1.07
N ALA A 88 -12.16 7.32 -1.23
CA ALA A 88 -11.35 7.94 -2.28
C ALA A 88 -9.85 7.64 -2.10
N ALA A 89 -9.34 7.67 -0.87
CA ALA A 89 -7.97 7.25 -0.56
C ALA A 89 -7.71 5.79 -0.97
N LYS A 90 -8.63 4.89 -0.67
CA LYS A 90 -8.52 3.47 -1.06
C LYS A 90 -8.59 3.29 -2.57
N ALA A 91 -9.45 4.00 -3.29
CA ALA A 91 -9.49 3.97 -4.74
C ALA A 91 -8.17 4.47 -5.35
N ALA A 92 -7.63 5.58 -4.86
CA ALA A 92 -6.34 6.13 -5.28
C ALA A 92 -5.16 5.17 -4.98
N PHE A 93 -5.22 4.42 -3.89
CA PHE A 93 -4.23 3.41 -3.53
C PHE A 93 -4.29 2.19 -4.45
N TRP A 94 -5.48 1.69 -4.77
CA TRP A 94 -5.62 0.43 -5.52
C TRP A 94 -5.40 0.59 -7.02
N LEU A 95 -5.75 1.75 -7.60
CA LEU A 95 -5.58 2.03 -9.03
C LEU A 95 -4.14 1.79 -9.53
N PRO A 96 -3.09 2.33 -8.87
CA PRO A 96 -1.71 2.13 -9.31
C PRO A 96 -1.09 0.81 -8.83
N GLN A 97 -1.75 0.03 -7.99
CA GLN A 97 -1.19 -1.20 -7.41
C GLN A 97 -0.76 -2.23 -8.46
N SER A 98 -1.48 -2.29 -9.58
CA SER A 98 -1.16 -3.17 -10.71
C SER A 98 0.24 -2.92 -11.28
N VAL A 99 0.76 -1.69 -11.20
CA VAL A 99 2.12 -1.34 -11.67
C VAL A 99 3.19 -2.09 -10.87
N GLY A 100 3.04 -2.14 -9.54
CA GLY A 100 3.94 -2.87 -8.66
C GLY A 100 3.98 -4.36 -8.99
N VAL A 101 2.82 -4.96 -9.22
CA VAL A 101 2.68 -6.39 -9.55
C VAL A 101 3.35 -6.72 -10.89
N VAL A 102 3.13 -5.91 -11.94
CA VAL A 102 3.70 -6.13 -13.27
C VAL A 102 5.23 -5.97 -13.27
N LEU A 103 5.76 -5.04 -12.47
CA LEU A 103 7.20 -4.77 -12.42
C LEU A 103 7.95 -5.62 -11.38
N TYR A 104 7.23 -6.35 -10.51
CA TYR A 104 7.83 -7.16 -9.45
C TYR A 104 8.91 -8.14 -9.96
N PRO A 105 8.71 -8.91 -11.06
CA PRO A 105 9.74 -9.82 -11.58
C PRO A 105 11.04 -9.10 -11.96
N ARG A 106 10.94 -7.87 -12.51
CA ARG A 106 12.09 -7.05 -12.87
C ARG A 106 12.79 -6.44 -11.66
N MET A 107 12.06 -6.19 -10.58
CA MET A 107 12.62 -5.72 -9.31
C MET A 107 13.42 -6.82 -8.60
N ALA A 108 13.07 -8.08 -8.82
CA ALA A 108 13.78 -9.24 -8.28
C ALA A 108 15.09 -9.55 -9.03
N ASP A 109 15.23 -9.13 -10.29
CA ASP A 109 16.48 -9.25 -11.04
C ASP A 109 17.52 -8.22 -10.58
N PRO A 110 18.69 -8.62 -10.02
CA PRO A 110 19.70 -7.69 -9.53
C PRO A 110 20.20 -6.69 -10.59
N ARG A 111 20.18 -7.07 -11.87
CA ARG A 111 20.65 -6.22 -12.98
C ARG A 111 19.66 -5.14 -13.38
N GLN A 112 18.37 -5.38 -13.16
CA GLN A 112 17.28 -4.48 -13.58
C GLN A 112 16.60 -3.78 -12.40
N SER A 113 16.88 -4.22 -11.17
CA SER A 113 16.17 -3.80 -9.96
C SER A 113 16.10 -2.28 -9.79
N ALA A 114 17.22 -1.56 -9.91
CA ALA A 114 17.27 -0.12 -9.71
C ALA A 114 16.48 0.64 -10.79
N SER A 115 16.55 0.23 -12.06
CA SER A 115 15.81 0.85 -13.16
C SER A 115 14.33 0.53 -13.07
N ALA A 116 13.96 -0.70 -12.71
CA ALA A 116 12.58 -1.13 -12.52
C ALA A 116 11.90 -0.37 -11.38
N VAL A 117 12.56 -0.23 -10.23
CA VAL A 117 12.05 0.56 -9.09
C VAL A 117 11.86 2.02 -9.49
N ARG A 118 12.85 2.63 -10.16
CA ARG A 118 12.73 4.02 -10.62
C ARG A 118 11.58 4.20 -11.60
N THR A 119 11.42 3.30 -12.56
CA THR A 119 10.31 3.33 -13.52
C THR A 119 8.98 3.18 -12.82
N ALA A 120 8.86 2.23 -11.89
CA ALA A 120 7.64 2.04 -11.10
C ALA A 120 7.28 3.30 -10.30
N LEU A 121 8.25 3.92 -9.61
CA LEU A 121 8.03 5.16 -8.86
C LEU A 121 7.58 6.31 -9.76
N LEU A 122 8.19 6.49 -10.92
CA LEU A 122 7.79 7.54 -11.88
C LEU A 122 6.36 7.33 -12.40
N VAL A 123 6.02 6.09 -12.75
CA VAL A 123 4.65 5.74 -13.19
C VAL A 123 3.65 5.96 -12.07
N LEU A 124 3.97 5.52 -10.84
CA LEU A 124 3.10 5.72 -9.67
C LEU A 124 2.89 7.20 -9.35
N LEU A 125 3.95 8.01 -9.43
CA LEU A 125 3.85 9.45 -9.23
C LEU A 125 3.01 10.11 -10.34
N GLY A 126 3.17 9.70 -11.59
CA GLY A 126 2.37 10.21 -12.71
C GLY A 126 0.90 9.87 -12.57
N VAL A 127 0.58 8.58 -12.37
CA VAL A 127 -0.81 8.10 -12.17
C VAL A 127 -1.40 8.69 -10.88
N GLY A 128 -0.64 8.71 -9.80
CA GLY A 128 -1.06 9.29 -8.52
C GLY A 128 -1.39 10.78 -8.65
N SER A 129 -0.55 11.55 -9.34
CA SER A 129 -0.82 12.97 -9.61
C SER A 129 -2.09 13.17 -10.44
N LEU A 130 -2.33 12.33 -11.43
CA LEU A 130 -3.55 12.38 -12.24
C LEU A 130 -4.79 12.08 -11.39
N VAL A 131 -4.72 11.09 -10.50
CA VAL A 131 -5.81 10.75 -9.59
C VAL A 131 -6.08 11.88 -8.60
N VAL A 132 -5.04 12.52 -8.04
CA VAL A 132 -5.17 13.68 -7.14
C VAL A 132 -5.82 14.87 -7.85
N LEU A 133 -5.39 15.18 -9.07
CA LEU A 133 -5.98 16.24 -9.88
C LEU A 133 -7.45 15.92 -10.24
N GLY A 134 -7.74 14.68 -10.58
CA GLY A 134 -9.09 14.20 -10.82
C GLY A 134 -9.98 14.35 -9.57
N ALA A 135 -9.48 13.96 -8.40
CA ALA A 135 -10.17 14.12 -7.13
C ALA A 135 -10.46 15.60 -6.80
N ALA A 136 -9.48 16.48 -7.04
CA ALA A 136 -9.66 17.93 -6.88
C ALA A 136 -10.73 18.49 -7.82
N ALA A 137 -10.76 18.02 -9.07
CA ALA A 137 -11.75 18.43 -10.07
C ALA A 137 -13.17 17.92 -9.76
N VAL A 138 -13.28 16.70 -9.21
CA VAL A 138 -14.57 16.06 -8.85
C VAL A 138 -15.09 16.54 -7.51
N GLY A 139 -14.22 17.04 -6.61
CA GLY A 139 -14.60 17.49 -5.26
C GLY A 139 -15.86 18.35 -5.22
N PRO A 140 -16.01 19.43 -6.03
CA PRO A 140 -17.20 20.26 -6.04
C PRO A 140 -18.51 19.55 -6.42
N ILE A 141 -18.43 18.38 -7.04
CA ILE A 141 -19.59 17.59 -7.48
C ILE A 141 -20.11 16.71 -6.32
N VAL A 142 -19.29 16.41 -5.32
CA VAL A 142 -19.63 15.51 -4.20
C VAL A 142 -20.93 15.92 -3.49
N PRO A 143 -21.14 17.18 -3.09
CA PRO A 143 -22.39 17.57 -2.42
C PRO A 143 -23.63 17.43 -3.29
N LEU A 144 -23.48 17.54 -4.62
CA LEU A 144 -24.57 17.42 -5.58
C LEU A 144 -25.06 15.98 -5.72
N VAL A 145 -24.15 15.01 -5.58
CA VAL A 145 -24.43 13.57 -5.78
C VAL A 145 -24.75 12.87 -4.44
N MET A 146 -23.99 13.20 -3.39
CA MET A 146 -24.06 12.51 -2.10
C MET A 146 -24.93 13.27 -1.07
N GLY A 147 -25.24 14.54 -1.31
CA GLY A 147 -26.01 15.39 -0.40
C GLY A 147 -25.15 16.46 0.28
N ALA A 148 -25.83 17.51 0.78
CA ALA A 148 -25.18 18.67 1.38
C ALA A 148 -24.38 18.35 2.64
N ASP A 149 -24.71 17.30 3.37
CA ASP A 149 -24.02 16.85 4.59
C ASP A 149 -22.56 16.43 4.31
N TYR A 150 -22.24 16.09 3.05
CA TYR A 150 -20.90 15.73 2.61
C TYR A 150 -20.10 16.90 2.02
N ALA A 151 -20.61 18.12 2.10
CA ALA A 151 -19.89 19.32 1.63
C ALA A 151 -18.48 19.48 2.24
N PRO A 152 -18.19 19.13 3.50
CA PRO A 152 -16.83 19.21 4.04
C PRO A 152 -15.80 18.36 3.30
N VAL A 153 -16.21 17.22 2.72
CA VAL A 153 -15.30 16.31 2.00
C VAL A 153 -14.81 16.90 0.68
N GLN A 154 -15.59 17.78 0.04
CA GLN A 154 -15.25 18.33 -1.29
C GLN A 154 -13.87 19.00 -1.32
N PHE A 155 -13.49 19.70 -0.25
CA PHE A 155 -12.20 20.39 -0.16
C PHE A 155 -11.05 19.48 0.26
N LEU A 156 -11.36 18.31 0.83
CA LEU A 156 -10.38 17.35 1.34
C LEU A 156 -10.16 16.17 0.40
N LEU A 157 -11.00 15.99 -0.63
CA LEU A 157 -10.99 14.81 -1.50
C LEU A 157 -9.63 14.60 -2.18
N TRP A 158 -8.98 15.69 -2.62
CA TRP A 158 -7.65 15.63 -3.21
C TRP A 158 -6.58 15.16 -2.21
N LEU A 159 -6.75 15.51 -0.93
CA LEU A 159 -5.81 15.13 0.13
C LEU A 159 -5.95 13.64 0.48
N PHE A 160 -7.18 13.12 0.53
CA PHE A 160 -7.43 11.68 0.63
C PHE A 160 -6.84 10.92 -0.57
N ALA A 161 -7.03 11.43 -1.77
CA ALA A 161 -6.44 10.85 -2.97
C ALA A 161 -4.89 10.88 -2.92
N ALA A 162 -4.29 11.97 -2.42
CA ALA A 162 -2.85 12.09 -2.24
C ALA A 162 -2.33 11.07 -1.21
N GLN A 163 -3.01 10.91 -0.07
CA GLN A 163 -2.70 9.87 0.92
C GLN A 163 -2.68 8.48 0.27
N GLY A 164 -3.74 8.12 -0.47
CA GLY A 164 -3.82 6.83 -1.16
C GLY A 164 -2.71 6.62 -2.19
N ALA A 165 -2.41 7.64 -3.01
CA ALA A 165 -1.33 7.59 -3.98
C ALA A 165 0.06 7.42 -3.33
N LEU A 166 0.30 8.11 -2.19
CA LEU A 166 1.53 7.95 -1.41
C LEU A 166 1.67 6.55 -0.81
N LEU A 167 0.58 5.97 -0.31
CA LEU A 167 0.56 4.58 0.17
C LEU A 167 0.85 3.57 -0.95
N ALA A 168 0.43 3.84 -2.19
CA ALA A 168 0.80 3.00 -3.34
C ALA A 168 2.32 3.06 -3.62
N VAL A 169 2.95 4.23 -3.43
CA VAL A 169 4.42 4.38 -3.50
C VAL A 169 5.09 3.58 -2.37
N VAL A 170 4.59 3.66 -1.14
CA VAL A 170 5.08 2.87 0.01
C VAL A 170 5.02 1.38 -0.32
N GLN A 171 3.89 0.90 -0.82
CA GLN A 171 3.72 -0.51 -1.18
C GLN A 171 4.71 -0.96 -2.24
N CYS A 172 4.91 -0.17 -3.30
CA CYS A 172 5.89 -0.48 -4.34
C CYS A 172 7.31 -0.59 -3.77
N GLY A 173 7.71 0.33 -2.91
CA GLY A 173 9.01 0.32 -2.24
C GLY A 173 9.19 -0.88 -1.30
N LEU A 174 8.14 -1.24 -0.56
CA LEU A 174 8.13 -2.42 0.31
C LEU A 174 8.19 -3.73 -0.50
N LEU A 175 7.47 -3.84 -1.62
CA LEU A 175 7.59 -4.98 -2.53
C LEU A 175 9.00 -5.11 -3.09
N ALA A 176 9.61 -3.99 -3.50
CA ALA A 176 11.00 -3.97 -3.94
C ALA A 176 11.99 -4.36 -2.83
N ALA A 177 11.70 -4.05 -1.57
CA ALA A 177 12.49 -4.49 -0.42
C ALA A 177 12.36 -6.00 -0.19
N VAL A 178 11.15 -6.55 -0.25
CA VAL A 178 10.91 -8.02 -0.15
C VAL A 178 11.62 -8.76 -1.26
N ALA A 179 11.52 -8.27 -2.51
CA ALA A 179 12.20 -8.88 -3.65
C ALA A 179 13.73 -8.99 -3.47
N ARG A 180 14.31 -8.14 -2.60
CA ARG A 180 15.75 -8.15 -2.25
C ARG A 180 16.07 -8.79 -0.91
N GLY A 181 15.08 -9.39 -0.22
CA GLY A 181 15.26 -9.97 1.12
C GLY A 181 15.50 -8.93 2.24
N ASP A 182 15.14 -7.65 2.03
CA ASP A 182 15.33 -6.58 3.00
C ASP A 182 14.09 -6.41 3.90
N THR A 183 14.19 -6.86 5.14
CA THR A 183 13.12 -6.75 6.14
C THR A 183 13.14 -5.42 6.91
N ARG A 184 14.23 -4.62 6.83
CA ARG A 184 14.37 -3.37 7.60
C ARG A 184 13.39 -2.29 7.15
N SER A 185 13.03 -2.28 5.87
CA SER A 185 12.06 -1.35 5.32
C SER A 185 10.65 -1.55 5.91
N ALA A 186 10.30 -2.79 6.26
CA ALA A 186 9.05 -3.08 6.97
C ALA A 186 9.04 -2.49 8.40
N LEU A 187 10.17 -2.54 9.11
CA LEU A 187 10.30 -1.92 10.45
C LEU A 187 10.09 -0.39 10.38
N ALA A 188 10.64 0.27 9.35
CA ALA A 188 10.41 1.70 9.15
C ALA A 188 8.92 2.01 8.94
N ALA A 189 8.21 1.20 8.14
CA ALA A 189 6.78 1.37 7.94
C ALA A 189 5.96 1.12 9.23
N TRP A 190 6.33 0.13 10.05
CA TRP A 190 5.74 -0.08 11.37
C TRP A 190 5.97 1.10 12.32
N THR A 191 7.17 1.70 12.28
CA THR A 191 7.47 2.89 13.09
C THR A 191 6.57 4.05 12.69
N VAL A 192 6.38 4.29 11.38
CA VAL A 192 5.48 5.36 10.90
C VAL A 192 4.05 5.09 11.33
N LEU A 193 3.57 3.84 11.26
CA LEU A 193 2.24 3.47 11.73
C LEU A 193 2.02 3.80 13.22
N VAL A 194 3.01 3.46 14.06
CA VAL A 194 2.93 3.77 15.50
C VAL A 194 2.92 5.28 15.73
N VAL A 195 3.77 6.02 15.02
CA VAL A 195 3.81 7.49 15.09
C VAL A 195 2.48 8.08 14.65
N GLU A 196 1.91 7.62 13.55
CA GLU A 196 0.59 8.05 13.06
C GLU A 196 -0.50 7.82 14.12
N ALA A 197 -0.56 6.61 14.68
CA ALA A 197 -1.54 6.30 15.71
C ALA A 197 -1.39 7.19 16.96
N VAL A 198 -0.15 7.46 17.40
CA VAL A 198 0.12 8.36 18.53
C VAL A 198 -0.31 9.80 18.20
N LEU A 199 0.08 10.32 17.03
CA LEU A 199 -0.28 11.68 16.61
C LEU A 199 -1.80 11.85 16.53
N VAL A 200 -2.50 10.88 15.94
CA VAL A 200 -3.97 10.92 15.82
C VAL A 200 -4.62 10.91 17.20
N LEU A 201 -4.17 10.08 18.13
CA LEU A 201 -4.76 9.97 19.47
C LEU A 201 -4.45 11.16 20.38
N THR A 202 -3.40 11.94 20.10
CA THR A 202 -2.92 13.02 20.98
C THR A 202 -3.15 14.43 20.46
N LEU A 203 -3.25 14.61 19.14
CA LEU A 203 -3.25 15.94 18.50
C LEU A 203 -4.44 16.19 17.57
N VAL A 204 -5.30 15.18 17.32
CA VAL A 204 -6.37 15.30 16.32
C VAL A 204 -7.73 15.43 17.01
N ASP A 205 -8.44 16.50 16.70
CA ASP A 205 -9.80 16.76 17.14
C ASP A 205 -10.78 16.90 15.96
N THR A 206 -10.27 17.10 14.74
CA THR A 206 -11.09 17.33 13.54
C THR A 206 -10.77 16.36 12.38
N ALA A 207 -11.75 16.13 11.50
CA ALA A 207 -11.55 15.30 10.29
C ALA A 207 -10.45 15.86 9.36
N THR A 208 -10.31 17.19 9.30
CA THR A 208 -9.25 17.83 8.51
C THR A 208 -7.87 17.54 9.07
N GLU A 209 -7.68 17.66 10.38
CA GLU A 209 -6.41 17.34 11.04
C GLU A 209 -6.07 15.86 10.84
N LEU A 210 -7.07 14.97 10.97
CA LEU A 210 -6.89 13.55 10.78
C LEU A 210 -6.30 13.21 9.40
N VAL A 211 -6.92 13.72 8.32
CA VAL A 211 -6.44 13.44 6.97
C VAL A 211 -5.08 14.10 6.69
N VAL A 212 -4.81 15.28 7.27
CA VAL A 212 -3.49 15.94 7.16
C VAL A 212 -2.41 15.11 7.82
N VAL A 213 -2.64 14.61 9.04
CA VAL A 213 -1.69 13.74 9.76
C VAL A 213 -1.47 12.45 8.97
N ALA A 214 -2.53 11.79 8.52
CA ALA A 214 -2.43 10.55 7.75
C ALA A 214 -1.66 10.75 6.43
N ALA A 215 -1.96 11.82 5.68
CA ALA A 215 -1.25 12.16 4.45
C ALA A 215 0.23 12.52 4.71
N ALA A 216 0.53 13.25 5.78
CA ALA A 216 1.91 13.57 6.17
C ALA A 216 2.70 12.30 6.55
N CYS A 217 2.11 11.40 7.32
CA CYS A 217 2.72 10.10 7.66
C CYS A 217 2.94 9.24 6.42
N ALA A 218 1.97 9.17 5.50
CA ALA A 218 2.14 8.49 4.22
C ALA A 218 3.25 9.11 3.36
N ALA A 219 3.40 10.45 3.36
CA ALA A 219 4.48 11.15 2.67
C ALA A 219 5.85 10.80 3.27
N VAL A 220 5.98 10.84 4.59
CA VAL A 220 7.23 10.44 5.28
C VAL A 220 7.57 8.98 4.98
N ALA A 221 6.60 8.06 5.10
CA ALA A 221 6.79 6.65 4.77
C ALA A 221 7.25 6.47 3.33
N SER A 222 6.61 7.17 2.37
CA SER A 222 6.94 7.08 0.95
C SER A 222 8.37 7.54 0.66
N VAL A 223 8.84 8.62 1.29
CA VAL A 223 10.22 9.12 1.15
C VAL A 223 11.21 8.13 1.76
N VAL A 224 10.98 7.67 2.99
CA VAL A 224 11.88 6.74 3.69
C VAL A 224 12.03 5.42 2.92
N VAL A 225 10.91 4.83 2.49
CA VAL A 225 10.92 3.56 1.77
C VAL A 225 11.51 3.71 0.37
N SER A 226 11.17 4.79 -0.36
CA SER A 226 11.71 5.04 -1.71
C SER A 226 13.22 5.30 -1.70
N THR A 227 13.72 6.09 -0.75
CA THR A 227 15.16 6.37 -0.63
C THR A 227 15.95 5.12 -0.27
N SER A 228 15.42 4.27 0.64
CA SER A 228 16.03 2.98 0.96
C SER A 228 16.01 2.03 -0.23
N ALA A 229 14.95 2.04 -1.03
CA ALA A 229 14.83 1.23 -2.24
C ALA A 229 15.83 1.63 -3.34
N LEU A 230 16.03 2.94 -3.53
CA LEU A 230 16.96 3.48 -4.54
C LEU A 230 18.43 3.47 -4.12
N GLY A 231 18.70 3.73 -2.82
CA GLY A 231 20.08 3.83 -2.30
C GLY A 231 20.85 2.51 -2.40
N ARG A 232 20.20 1.42 -2.07
CA ARG A 232 20.80 0.06 -2.10
C ARG A 232 21.01 -0.48 -3.51
N GLY A 233 20.17 -0.07 -4.47
CA GLY A 233 20.37 -0.43 -5.88
C GLY A 233 21.66 0.12 -6.48
N ARG A 234 22.16 1.28 -5.99
CA ARG A 234 23.43 1.87 -6.44
C ARG A 234 24.64 1.12 -5.90
N VAL A 235 24.58 0.62 -4.66
CA VAL A 235 25.71 -0.10 -4.04
C VAL A 235 25.93 -1.44 -4.73
N LEU A 236 24.90 -2.17 -5.09
CA LEU A 236 25.01 -3.45 -5.79
C LEU A 236 25.53 -3.28 -7.22
N GLY A 237 25.09 -2.24 -7.94
CA GLY A 237 25.62 -1.91 -9.28
C GLY A 237 27.11 -1.56 -9.26
N SER A 238 27.57 -0.80 -8.26
CA SER A 238 28.99 -0.41 -8.15
C SER A 238 29.92 -1.56 -7.76
N VAL A 239 29.42 -2.59 -7.08
CA VAL A 239 30.19 -3.79 -6.74
C VAL A 239 30.36 -4.69 -7.97
N ASP A 240 29.31 -4.86 -8.78
CA ASP A 240 29.38 -5.66 -10.01
C ASP A 240 30.31 -5.03 -11.06
N ASP A 241 30.30 -3.69 -11.19
CA ASP A 241 31.22 -2.95 -12.06
C ASP A 241 32.69 -3.08 -11.60
N ARG A 242 32.95 -3.09 -10.29
CA ARG A 242 34.31 -3.31 -9.77
C ARG A 242 34.83 -4.72 -10.01
N ILE A 243 33.96 -5.73 -9.89
CA ILE A 243 34.31 -7.14 -10.14
C ILE A 243 34.62 -7.35 -11.63
N ARG A 244 33.90 -6.67 -12.52
CA ARG A 244 34.18 -6.74 -13.99
C ARG A 244 35.38 -5.92 -14.44
N GLY A 245 35.73 -4.85 -13.73
CA GLY A 245 36.93 -4.04 -14.03
C GLY A 245 38.24 -4.67 -13.58
N VAL A 246 38.22 -5.82 -12.89
CA VAL A 246 39.41 -6.56 -12.41
C VAL A 246 39.64 -7.86 -13.22
N GLY A 247 39.03 -8.00 -14.39
CA GLY A 247 39.35 -9.07 -15.35
C GLY A 247 40.62 -8.73 -16.15
N PRO A 248 41.47 -9.74 -16.48
CA PRO A 248 42.84 -9.60 -16.96
C PRO A 248 42.93 -8.93 -18.32
#